data_1a95bc1a0e733090863beaf2d8231b23
#
_entry.id   1a95bc1a0e733090863beaf2d8231b23
#
_cell.length_a   1.000
_cell.length_b   1.000
_cell.length_c   1.000
_cell.angle_alpha   90.00
_cell.angle_beta   90.00
_cell.angle_gamma   90.00
#
_symmetry.space_group_name_H-M   'P 1'
#
loop_
_entity.id
_entity.type
_entity.pdbx_description
1 polymer ?
#
loop_
_entity_poly.entity_id
_entity_poly.type
_entity_poly.pdbx_seq_one_letter_code
_entity_poly.pdbx_strand_id
1 'polypeptide(L)'
;MKDIAHRCGVSIATVSKALNGQLDIGEETRGRILRTAEEMGYMTNAAARALKTKRTYNLGVLFVDPMHGGLAHEFFSAVLDGIRSEAERSNYDITFINNLGSRASTYLQHCRYRGVDGVVIASADFTDPMVTELVNSELPVVTIDHVFNNHIAVVSDNTRGMEELVRYAASRGHRRLALIHGEKTTVTLNRLAGFYRACEALDIPVRDEWVREGVFHDPQGCCRITKELLAQPEKPTCIFFPDDYSYIGGLNAVTEAGLRIPEDISAVGYDGIPLSRIVSPVLTTWRQDTAGMGAAAASGLIGLIEHPRTAILDRVVVRGSLQEGGSVRQLTETR
;
A
#
# COMPACT_ATOMS: atom_id res chain seq x y z
N MET A 1 -13.22 4.76 -38.35
CA MET A 1 -14.44 5.60 -38.36
C MET A 1 -15.06 5.79 -39.74
N LYS A 2 -14.28 6.12 -40.76
CA LYS A 2 -14.85 6.26 -42.14
C LYS A 2 -15.55 4.99 -42.64
N ASP A 3 -14.93 3.83 -42.42
CA ASP A 3 -15.46 2.54 -42.86
C ASP A 3 -16.69 2.12 -42.08
N ILE A 4 -16.75 2.43 -40.78
CA ILE A 4 -17.94 2.21 -39.92
C ILE A 4 -19.09 3.13 -40.42
N ALA A 5 -18.80 4.39 -40.69
CA ALA A 5 -19.76 5.35 -41.20
C ALA A 5 -20.38 4.87 -42.55
N HIS A 6 -19.54 4.40 -43.45
CA HIS A 6 -19.96 3.83 -44.73
C HIS A 6 -20.83 2.58 -44.53
N ARG A 7 -20.41 1.64 -43.66
CA ARG A 7 -21.12 0.36 -43.40
C ARG A 7 -22.45 0.56 -42.69
N CYS A 8 -22.55 1.60 -41.85
CA CYS A 8 -23.77 1.95 -41.12
C CYS A 8 -24.65 2.97 -41.88
N GLY A 9 -24.23 3.51 -43.00
CA GLY A 9 -24.98 4.52 -43.73
C GLY A 9 -25.21 5.83 -42.97
N VAL A 10 -24.24 6.23 -42.15
CA VAL A 10 -24.32 7.44 -41.30
C VAL A 10 -23.08 8.35 -41.48
N SER A 11 -23.13 9.57 -40.98
CA SER A 11 -21.99 10.47 -41.01
C SER A 11 -20.88 10.03 -40.02
N ILE A 12 -19.62 10.42 -40.32
CA ILE A 12 -18.49 10.20 -39.37
C ILE A 12 -18.78 10.87 -38.01
N ALA A 13 -19.45 12.01 -38.01
CA ALA A 13 -19.87 12.71 -36.82
C ALA A 13 -20.84 11.87 -35.99
N THR A 14 -21.80 11.21 -36.65
CA THR A 14 -22.75 10.27 -35.98
C THR A 14 -22.02 9.06 -35.36
N VAL A 15 -21.07 8.47 -36.10
CA VAL A 15 -20.21 7.39 -35.55
C VAL A 15 -19.43 7.86 -34.35
N SER A 16 -18.79 9.05 -34.44
CA SER A 16 -18.05 9.63 -33.33
C SER A 16 -18.92 9.87 -32.10
N LYS A 17 -20.16 10.35 -32.27
CA LYS A 17 -21.12 10.57 -31.19
C LYS A 17 -21.55 9.27 -30.54
N ALA A 18 -21.89 8.23 -31.34
CA ALA A 18 -22.28 6.92 -30.87
C ALA A 18 -21.18 6.23 -30.05
N LEU A 19 -19.93 6.22 -30.58
CA LEU A 19 -18.77 5.64 -29.90
C LEU A 19 -18.39 6.37 -28.60
N ASN A 20 -18.75 7.65 -28.47
CA ASN A 20 -18.50 8.45 -27.27
C ASN A 20 -19.71 8.53 -26.32
N GLY A 21 -20.75 7.73 -26.54
CA GLY A 21 -21.88 7.63 -25.61
C GLY A 21 -22.80 8.85 -25.57
N GLN A 22 -22.80 9.72 -26.58
CA GLN A 22 -23.69 10.89 -26.60
C GLN A 22 -25.14 10.44 -26.75
N LEU A 23 -26.06 11.07 -26.00
CA LEU A 23 -27.46 10.70 -25.89
C LEU A 23 -28.35 11.20 -27.06
N ASP A 24 -27.79 12.02 -27.93
CA ASP A 24 -28.51 12.63 -29.07
C ASP A 24 -28.58 11.71 -30.30
N ILE A 25 -28.30 10.41 -30.14
CA ILE A 25 -28.40 9.37 -31.16
C ILE A 25 -29.39 8.32 -30.69
N GLY A 26 -30.35 7.99 -31.55
CA GLY A 26 -31.35 6.93 -31.25
C GLY A 26 -30.66 5.58 -30.93
N GLU A 27 -31.20 4.86 -29.95
CA GLU A 27 -30.59 3.63 -29.41
C GLU A 27 -30.35 2.56 -30.49
N GLU A 28 -31.24 2.41 -31.46
CA GLU A 28 -31.08 1.47 -32.57
C GLU A 28 -29.85 1.80 -33.43
N THR A 29 -29.69 3.07 -33.80
CA THR A 29 -28.54 3.55 -34.58
C THR A 29 -27.24 3.41 -33.79
N ARG A 30 -27.28 3.73 -32.50
CA ARG A 30 -26.14 3.57 -31.60
C ARG A 30 -25.73 2.09 -31.49
N GLY A 31 -26.68 1.18 -31.25
CA GLY A 31 -26.42 -0.25 -31.15
C GLY A 31 -25.85 -0.83 -32.44
N ARG A 32 -26.34 -0.39 -33.61
CA ARG A 32 -25.77 -0.78 -34.91
C ARG A 32 -24.33 -0.32 -35.09
N ILE A 33 -24.02 0.93 -34.76
CA ILE A 33 -22.67 1.48 -34.86
C ILE A 33 -21.70 0.74 -33.93
N LEU A 34 -22.09 0.48 -32.67
CA LEU A 34 -21.27 -0.23 -31.71
C LEU A 34 -20.95 -1.66 -32.16
N ARG A 35 -21.95 -2.41 -32.61
CA ARG A 35 -21.74 -3.76 -33.16
C ARG A 35 -20.82 -3.76 -34.39
N THR A 36 -21.06 -2.84 -35.32
CA THR A 36 -20.20 -2.72 -36.52
C THR A 36 -18.75 -2.36 -36.16
N ALA A 37 -18.56 -1.51 -35.15
CA ALA A 37 -17.22 -1.18 -34.67
C ALA A 37 -16.50 -2.39 -34.04
N GLU A 38 -17.23 -3.20 -33.25
CA GLU A 38 -16.75 -4.44 -32.64
C GLU A 38 -16.38 -5.49 -33.71
N GLU A 39 -17.28 -5.74 -34.66
CA GLU A 39 -17.05 -6.65 -35.81
C GLU A 39 -15.83 -6.26 -36.65
N MET A 40 -15.53 -4.96 -36.73
CA MET A 40 -14.39 -4.42 -37.47
C MET A 40 -13.13 -4.31 -36.63
N GLY A 41 -13.14 -4.73 -35.35
CA GLY A 41 -12.02 -4.57 -34.43
C GLY A 41 -11.63 -3.11 -34.24
N TYR A 42 -12.56 -2.17 -34.42
CA TYR A 42 -12.28 -0.75 -34.33
C TYR A 42 -12.16 -0.32 -32.88
N MET A 43 -10.94 0.02 -32.47
CA MET A 43 -10.69 0.69 -31.18
C MET A 43 -10.63 2.20 -31.37
N THR A 44 -11.32 2.94 -30.50
CA THR A 44 -11.22 4.40 -30.48
C THR A 44 -9.77 4.83 -30.19
N ASN A 45 -9.24 5.74 -30.99
CA ASN A 45 -7.90 6.27 -30.77
C ASN A 45 -7.88 7.05 -29.44
N ALA A 46 -7.09 6.58 -28.47
CA ALA A 46 -6.95 7.19 -27.15
C ALA A 46 -6.51 8.66 -27.22
N ALA A 47 -5.59 8.99 -28.13
CA ALA A 47 -5.14 10.38 -28.34
C ALA A 47 -6.27 11.29 -28.83
N ALA A 48 -7.13 10.81 -29.74
CA ALA A 48 -8.28 11.57 -30.22
C ALA A 48 -9.36 11.75 -29.13
N ARG A 49 -9.52 10.75 -28.27
CA ARG A 49 -10.38 10.82 -27.09
C ARG A 49 -9.84 11.85 -26.10
N ALA A 50 -8.54 11.79 -25.80
CA ALA A 50 -7.87 12.71 -24.88
C ALA A 50 -7.98 14.18 -25.30
N LEU A 51 -7.81 14.48 -26.62
CA LEU A 51 -8.00 15.82 -27.16
C LEU A 51 -9.41 16.38 -26.94
N LYS A 52 -10.42 15.51 -26.98
CA LYS A 52 -11.82 15.91 -26.81
C LYS A 52 -12.23 16.05 -25.35
N THR A 53 -11.81 15.10 -24.50
CA THR A 53 -12.20 15.03 -23.08
C THR A 53 -11.27 15.83 -22.18
N LYS A 54 -10.09 16.22 -22.67
CA LYS A 54 -8.96 16.77 -21.90
C LYS A 54 -8.48 15.81 -20.81
N ARG A 55 -8.72 14.51 -21.00
CA ARG A 55 -8.32 13.42 -20.08
C ARG A 55 -7.68 12.30 -20.88
N THR A 56 -6.59 11.77 -20.37
CA THR A 56 -5.87 10.66 -21.00
C THR A 56 -6.36 9.31 -20.54
N TYR A 57 -7.07 9.27 -19.42
CA TYR A 57 -7.47 8.05 -18.70
C TYR A 57 -6.25 7.21 -18.30
N ASN A 58 -5.19 7.89 -17.84
CA ASN A 58 -3.94 7.29 -17.42
C ASN A 58 -3.55 7.81 -16.03
N LEU A 59 -3.43 6.92 -15.06
CA LEU A 59 -2.97 7.24 -13.72
C LEU A 59 -1.47 7.03 -13.61
N GLY A 60 -0.77 7.98 -13.02
CA GLY A 60 0.61 7.81 -12.62
C GLY A 60 0.70 7.02 -11.30
N VAL A 61 1.69 6.14 -11.18
CA VAL A 61 2.04 5.47 -9.93
C VAL A 61 3.51 5.73 -9.66
N LEU A 62 3.80 6.51 -8.61
CA LEU A 62 5.15 6.70 -8.10
C LEU A 62 5.41 5.65 -7.02
N PHE A 63 6.37 4.77 -7.30
CA PHE A 63 6.83 3.75 -6.40
C PHE A 63 8.36 3.72 -6.38
N VAL A 64 8.93 4.14 -5.26
CA VAL A 64 10.37 4.06 -4.98
C VAL A 64 10.54 3.18 -3.76
N ASP A 65 11.19 2.05 -3.94
CA ASP A 65 11.52 1.14 -2.85
C ASP A 65 12.97 1.40 -2.40
N PRO A 66 13.19 1.93 -1.18
CA PRO A 66 14.52 2.20 -0.67
C PRO A 66 15.40 0.96 -0.53
N MET A 67 14.79 -0.22 -0.32
CA MET A 67 15.47 -1.50 -0.16
C MET A 67 15.76 -2.21 -1.49
N HIS A 68 15.39 -1.58 -2.63
CA HIS A 68 15.64 -2.07 -3.98
C HIS A 68 15.01 -3.44 -4.28
N GLY A 69 14.03 -3.89 -3.51
CA GLY A 69 13.23 -5.09 -3.75
C GLY A 69 12.29 -4.92 -4.96
N GLY A 70 11.95 -3.69 -5.28
CA GLY A 70 11.08 -3.33 -6.38
C GLY A 70 9.72 -4.03 -6.27
N LEU A 71 9.21 -4.56 -7.37
CA LEU A 71 7.92 -5.27 -7.42
C LEU A 71 7.92 -6.63 -6.70
N ALA A 72 9.08 -7.11 -6.24
CA ALA A 72 9.16 -8.32 -5.43
C ALA A 72 8.82 -8.06 -3.94
N HIS A 73 8.67 -6.79 -3.53
CA HIS A 73 8.22 -6.43 -2.19
C HIS A 73 6.73 -6.78 -2.02
N GLU A 74 6.42 -7.86 -1.29
CA GLU A 74 5.09 -8.46 -1.24
C GLU A 74 3.98 -7.49 -0.77
N PHE A 75 4.25 -6.67 0.23
CA PHE A 75 3.31 -5.64 0.68
C PHE A 75 2.97 -4.65 -0.44
N PHE A 76 3.98 -4.05 -1.05
CA PHE A 76 3.76 -3.06 -2.11
C PHE A 76 3.22 -3.67 -3.39
N SER A 77 3.61 -4.91 -3.74
CA SER A 77 3.04 -5.58 -4.92
C SER A 77 1.53 -5.79 -4.79
N ALA A 78 1.04 -6.11 -3.59
CA ALA A 78 -0.39 -6.22 -3.32
C ALA A 78 -1.12 -4.87 -3.34
N VAL A 79 -0.49 -3.81 -2.84
CA VAL A 79 -1.02 -2.43 -2.97
C VAL A 79 -1.12 -2.01 -4.43
N LEU A 80 -0.06 -2.26 -5.22
CA LEU A 80 -0.02 -1.93 -6.65
C LEU A 80 -1.07 -2.73 -7.44
N ASP A 81 -1.32 -3.99 -7.07
CA ASP A 81 -2.38 -4.80 -7.69
C ASP A 81 -3.78 -4.24 -7.36
N GLY A 82 -3.98 -3.72 -6.15
CA GLY A 82 -5.20 -3.00 -5.77
C GLY A 82 -5.42 -1.74 -6.60
N ILE A 83 -4.36 -0.93 -6.81
CA ILE A 83 -4.40 0.26 -7.68
C ILE A 83 -4.76 -0.16 -9.11
N ARG A 84 -4.08 -1.17 -9.66
CA ARG A 84 -4.31 -1.69 -11.00
C ARG A 84 -5.76 -2.14 -11.20
N SER A 85 -6.26 -2.96 -10.28
CA SER A 85 -7.61 -3.53 -10.37
C SER A 85 -8.70 -2.45 -10.35
N GLU A 86 -8.53 -1.42 -9.53
CA GLU A 86 -9.47 -0.28 -9.47
C GLU A 86 -9.39 0.60 -10.72
N ALA A 87 -8.16 0.88 -11.19
CA ALA A 87 -7.94 1.63 -12.43
C ALA A 87 -8.61 0.93 -13.63
N GLU A 88 -8.38 -0.38 -13.81
CA GLU A 88 -9.02 -1.19 -14.86
C GLU A 88 -10.54 -1.14 -14.79
N ARG A 89 -11.14 -1.30 -13.59
CA ARG A 89 -12.59 -1.22 -13.38
C ARG A 89 -13.16 0.12 -13.79
N SER A 90 -12.37 1.18 -13.64
CA SER A 90 -12.75 2.56 -13.98
C SER A 90 -12.31 2.98 -15.39
N ASN A 91 -11.78 2.05 -16.20
CA ASN A 91 -11.26 2.28 -17.55
C ASN A 91 -10.09 3.28 -17.60
N TYR A 92 -9.22 3.21 -16.61
CA TYR A 92 -7.94 3.91 -16.56
C TYR A 92 -6.79 2.93 -16.76
N ASP A 93 -5.78 3.37 -17.52
CA ASP A 93 -4.47 2.74 -17.60
C ASP A 93 -3.58 3.21 -16.44
N ILE A 94 -2.48 2.51 -16.17
CA ILE A 94 -1.47 2.95 -15.21
C ILE A 94 -0.10 3.10 -15.86
N THR A 95 0.65 4.11 -15.42
CA THR A 95 2.03 4.35 -15.85
C THR A 95 2.91 4.55 -14.62
N PHE A 96 3.99 3.75 -14.49
CA PHE A 96 4.98 4.00 -13.44
C PHE A 96 5.75 5.28 -13.71
N ILE A 97 5.81 6.12 -12.68
CA ILE A 97 6.51 7.41 -12.70
C ILE A 97 7.90 7.23 -12.09
N ASN A 98 8.90 7.80 -12.74
CA ASN A 98 10.28 7.81 -12.29
C ASN A 98 10.96 9.14 -12.69
N ASN A 99 12.23 9.33 -12.34
CA ASN A 99 13.01 10.52 -12.70
C ASN A 99 13.76 10.37 -14.04
N LEU A 100 13.41 9.39 -14.87
CA LEU A 100 14.01 9.09 -16.18
C LEU A 100 15.54 8.90 -16.17
N GLY A 101 16.15 8.68 -15.00
CA GLY A 101 17.60 8.50 -14.85
C GLY A 101 18.45 9.71 -15.26
N SER A 102 17.85 10.85 -15.57
CA SER A 102 18.50 12.10 -15.93
C SER A 102 18.48 13.04 -14.71
N ARG A 103 19.61 13.64 -14.37
CA ARG A 103 19.69 14.66 -13.30
C ARG A 103 18.83 15.90 -13.55
N ALA A 104 18.27 16.03 -14.75
CA ALA A 104 17.49 17.18 -15.18
C ALA A 104 15.97 16.91 -15.23
N SER A 105 15.49 15.69 -14.97
CA SER A 105 14.06 15.38 -15.03
C SER A 105 13.50 15.03 -13.65
N THR A 106 12.40 15.71 -13.27
CA THR A 106 11.69 15.47 -12.01
C THR A 106 10.52 14.51 -12.23
N TYR A 107 9.92 14.01 -11.15
CA TYR A 107 8.71 13.19 -11.21
C TYR A 107 7.57 13.95 -11.90
N LEU A 108 7.41 15.26 -11.59
CA LEU A 108 6.39 16.10 -12.24
C LEU A 108 6.60 16.22 -13.74
N GLN A 109 7.85 16.38 -14.18
CA GLN A 109 8.17 16.44 -15.62
C GLN A 109 7.85 15.12 -16.32
N HIS A 110 8.13 13.98 -15.66
CA HIS A 110 7.76 12.68 -16.23
C HIS A 110 6.23 12.51 -16.30
N CYS A 111 5.49 12.93 -15.27
CA CYS A 111 4.02 12.94 -15.31
C CYS A 111 3.48 13.73 -16.50
N ARG A 112 4.01 14.95 -16.73
CA ARG A 112 3.63 15.79 -17.87
C ARG A 112 4.00 15.16 -19.21
N TYR A 113 5.18 14.58 -19.30
CA TYR A 113 5.63 13.88 -20.52
C TYR A 113 4.75 12.68 -20.85
N ARG A 114 4.33 11.91 -19.86
CA ARG A 114 3.42 10.76 -20.03
C ARG A 114 1.96 11.16 -20.15
N GLY A 115 1.64 12.41 -19.82
CA GLY A 115 0.27 12.93 -19.86
C GLY A 115 -0.65 12.18 -18.90
N VAL A 116 -0.19 11.87 -17.67
CA VAL A 116 -1.08 11.26 -16.67
C VAL A 116 -2.05 12.28 -16.13
N ASP A 117 -3.27 11.85 -15.79
CA ASP A 117 -4.34 12.72 -15.28
C ASP A 117 -4.20 13.00 -13.76
N GLY A 118 -3.40 12.19 -13.07
CA GLY A 118 -3.09 12.31 -11.65
C GLY A 118 -2.11 11.22 -11.21
N VAL A 119 -1.66 11.25 -9.94
CA VAL A 119 -0.63 10.33 -9.43
C VAL A 119 -1.00 9.76 -8.07
N VAL A 120 -0.86 8.44 -7.90
CA VAL A 120 -0.76 7.78 -6.60
C VAL A 120 0.72 7.68 -6.23
N ILE A 121 1.11 8.23 -5.08
CA ILE A 121 2.43 8.01 -4.49
C ILE A 121 2.31 6.83 -3.52
N ALA A 122 2.70 5.64 -3.99
CA ALA A 122 2.58 4.41 -3.22
C ALA A 122 3.72 4.24 -2.21
N SER A 123 4.94 4.65 -2.59
CA SER A 123 6.12 4.72 -1.73
C SER A 123 7.12 5.70 -2.32
N ALA A 124 7.73 6.51 -1.49
CA ALA A 124 8.81 7.41 -1.87
C ALA A 124 9.54 7.92 -0.62
N ASP A 125 10.68 8.53 -0.79
CA ASP A 125 11.22 9.42 0.23
C ASP A 125 10.40 10.72 0.22
N PHE A 126 9.50 10.86 1.19
CA PHE A 126 8.62 12.02 1.29
C PHE A 126 9.35 13.31 1.69
N THR A 127 10.65 13.25 1.98
CA THR A 127 11.52 14.43 2.18
C THR A 127 12.21 14.88 0.89
N ASP A 128 12.12 14.08 -0.17
CA ASP A 128 12.68 14.41 -1.49
C ASP A 128 12.02 15.68 -2.06
N PRO A 129 12.81 16.71 -2.42
CA PRO A 129 12.29 17.91 -3.07
C PRO A 129 11.47 17.63 -4.33
N MET A 130 11.76 16.57 -5.10
CA MET A 130 10.99 16.19 -6.29
C MET A 130 9.60 15.65 -5.94
N VAL A 131 9.45 14.99 -4.79
CA VAL A 131 8.14 14.58 -4.27
C VAL A 131 7.37 15.80 -3.82
N THR A 132 8.03 16.74 -3.12
CA THR A 132 7.43 18.01 -2.69
C THR A 132 6.98 18.84 -3.91
N GLU A 133 7.77 18.92 -4.98
CA GLU A 133 7.38 19.57 -6.24
C GLU A 133 6.11 18.95 -6.83
N LEU A 134 6.05 17.61 -6.91
CA LEU A 134 4.89 16.89 -7.44
C LEU A 134 3.63 17.15 -6.62
N VAL A 135 3.72 17.04 -5.29
CA VAL A 135 2.60 17.24 -4.38
C VAL A 135 2.06 18.68 -4.44
N ASN A 136 2.93 19.68 -4.54
CA ASN A 136 2.53 21.09 -4.63
C ASN A 136 2.11 21.54 -6.05
N SER A 137 2.10 20.64 -7.03
CA SER A 137 1.68 20.95 -8.39
C SER A 137 0.15 20.99 -8.52
N GLU A 138 -0.34 21.38 -9.72
CA GLU A 138 -1.78 21.33 -10.03
C GLU A 138 -2.28 19.92 -10.35
N LEU A 139 -1.38 18.94 -10.45
CA LEU A 139 -1.73 17.55 -10.73
C LEU A 139 -2.41 16.91 -9.50
N PRO A 140 -3.57 16.26 -9.64
CA PRO A 140 -4.16 15.51 -8.56
C PRO A 140 -3.21 14.44 -7.99
N VAL A 141 -3.01 14.43 -6.66
CA VAL A 141 -2.13 13.49 -5.98
C VAL A 141 -2.86 12.84 -4.81
N VAL A 142 -2.68 11.52 -4.67
CA VAL A 142 -3.08 10.73 -3.50
C VAL A 142 -1.85 10.01 -2.97
N THR A 143 -1.68 9.97 -1.65
CA THR A 143 -0.54 9.31 -1.01
C THR A 143 -0.98 8.07 -0.23
N ILE A 144 -0.07 7.09 -0.09
CA ILE A 144 -0.26 5.93 0.77
C ILE A 144 0.70 6.05 1.95
N ASP A 145 0.17 5.83 3.17
CA ASP A 145 0.87 5.85 4.47
C ASP A 145 1.64 7.14 4.79
N HIS A 146 1.42 8.21 4.02
CA HIS A 146 1.94 9.53 4.32
C HIS A 146 0.87 10.61 4.14
N VAL A 147 0.81 11.58 5.04
CA VAL A 147 -0.23 12.63 5.06
C VAL A 147 0.39 13.98 4.71
N PHE A 148 -0.05 14.56 3.59
CA PHE A 148 0.15 15.97 3.29
C PHE A 148 -1.12 16.76 3.55
N ASN A 149 -1.00 18.00 3.98
CA ASN A 149 -2.14 18.89 4.14
C ASN A 149 -2.85 19.11 2.79
N ASN A 150 -4.16 19.13 2.81
CA ASN A 150 -4.99 19.35 1.61
C ASN A 150 -4.84 18.29 0.50
N HIS A 151 -4.48 17.06 0.87
CA HIS A 151 -4.42 15.93 -0.05
C HIS A 151 -5.17 14.73 0.53
N ILE A 152 -5.63 13.85 -0.33
CA ILE A 152 -6.13 12.55 0.10
C ILE A 152 -4.93 11.67 0.48
N ALA A 153 -4.98 11.12 1.68
CA ALA A 153 -4.02 10.14 2.15
C ALA A 153 -4.74 8.85 2.53
N VAL A 154 -4.35 7.73 1.94
CA VAL A 154 -4.83 6.41 2.35
C VAL A 154 -3.83 5.83 3.32
N VAL A 155 -4.27 5.50 4.53
CA VAL A 155 -3.40 5.01 5.59
C VAL A 155 -3.95 3.73 6.21
N SER A 156 -3.06 2.84 6.62
CA SER A 156 -3.43 1.71 7.47
C SER A 156 -3.69 2.17 8.90
N ASP A 157 -4.62 1.50 9.61
CA ASP A 157 -4.88 1.77 11.03
C ASP A 157 -3.76 1.19 11.91
N ASN A 158 -2.55 1.75 11.76
CA ASN A 158 -1.32 1.28 12.37
C ASN A 158 -1.37 1.32 13.91
N THR A 159 -2.00 2.35 14.49
CA THR A 159 -2.14 2.48 15.95
C THR A 159 -2.98 1.35 16.50
N ARG A 160 -4.16 1.14 15.94
CA ARG A 160 -5.06 0.06 16.37
C ARG A 160 -4.45 -1.32 16.11
N GLY A 161 -3.80 -1.52 14.96
CA GLY A 161 -3.16 -2.79 14.64
C GLY A 161 -2.16 -3.21 15.70
N MET A 162 -1.31 -2.29 16.12
CA MET A 162 -0.34 -2.57 17.18
C MET A 162 -1.01 -2.76 18.55
N GLU A 163 -2.03 -1.96 18.88
CA GLU A 163 -2.80 -2.16 20.12
C GLU A 163 -3.42 -3.56 20.19
N GLU A 164 -4.02 -4.04 19.10
CA GLU A 164 -4.64 -5.38 19.03
C GLU A 164 -3.59 -6.50 19.18
N LEU A 165 -2.42 -6.36 18.56
CA LEU A 165 -1.32 -7.31 18.70
C LEU A 165 -0.80 -7.39 20.14
N VAL A 166 -0.60 -6.23 20.81
CA VAL A 166 -0.18 -6.18 22.21
C VAL A 166 -1.24 -6.79 23.12
N ARG A 167 -2.53 -6.47 22.92
CA ARG A 167 -3.63 -7.08 23.67
C ARG A 167 -3.67 -8.60 23.50
N TYR A 168 -3.45 -9.07 22.28
CA TYR A 168 -3.38 -10.50 21.99
C TYR A 168 -2.24 -11.16 22.75
N ALA A 169 -1.01 -10.65 22.68
CA ALA A 169 0.13 -11.19 23.41
C ALA A 169 -0.11 -11.15 24.93
N ALA A 170 -0.68 -10.06 25.44
CA ALA A 170 -1.03 -9.91 26.86
C ALA A 170 -2.10 -10.93 27.31
N SER A 171 -3.10 -11.21 26.46
CA SER A 171 -4.13 -12.23 26.74
C SER A 171 -3.55 -13.64 26.81
N ARG A 172 -2.39 -13.87 26.21
CA ARG A 172 -1.60 -15.10 26.28
C ARG A 172 -0.64 -15.11 27.48
N GLY A 173 -0.72 -14.13 28.37
CA GLY A 173 0.09 -14.03 29.59
C GLY A 173 1.43 -13.35 29.44
N HIS A 174 1.76 -12.81 28.26
CA HIS A 174 3.02 -12.10 28.04
C HIS A 174 3.01 -10.73 28.71
N ARG A 175 4.05 -10.42 29.49
CA ARG A 175 4.26 -9.13 30.17
C ARG A 175 5.65 -8.55 29.90
N ARG A 176 6.57 -9.33 29.34
CA ARG A 176 7.91 -8.91 28.94
C ARG A 176 7.95 -8.87 27.41
N LEU A 177 7.60 -7.69 26.87
CA LEU A 177 7.44 -7.46 25.46
C LEU A 177 8.62 -6.66 24.91
N ALA A 178 9.23 -7.13 23.82
CA ALA A 178 10.19 -6.36 23.06
C ALA A 178 9.59 -5.94 21.71
N LEU A 179 9.96 -4.76 21.23
CA LEU A 179 9.54 -4.24 19.94
C LEU A 179 10.77 -3.87 19.11
N ILE A 180 10.89 -4.47 17.95
CA ILE A 180 11.78 -3.99 16.89
C ILE A 180 10.90 -3.21 15.91
N HIS A 181 11.12 -1.91 15.78
CA HIS A 181 10.36 -1.04 14.88
C HIS A 181 11.19 -0.66 13.65
N GLY A 182 10.55 -0.20 12.59
CA GLY A 182 11.22 0.32 11.40
C GLY A 182 11.78 1.73 11.58
N GLU A 183 12.27 2.32 10.50
CA GLU A 183 12.81 3.68 10.44
C GLU A 183 11.75 4.72 10.86
N LYS A 184 12.18 5.92 11.21
CA LYS A 184 11.31 7.03 11.64
C LYS A 184 10.39 7.53 10.53
N THR A 185 9.29 6.85 10.35
CA THR A 185 8.18 7.22 9.45
C THR A 185 6.91 7.46 10.24
N THR A 186 5.89 8.05 9.60
CA THR A 186 4.55 8.17 10.20
C THR A 186 3.97 6.81 10.59
N VAL A 187 4.22 5.76 9.81
CA VAL A 187 3.83 4.38 10.10
C VAL A 187 4.44 3.92 11.43
N THR A 188 5.76 4.05 11.56
CA THR A 188 6.48 3.68 12.78
C THR A 188 5.99 4.45 13.99
N LEU A 189 5.80 5.77 13.89
CA LEU A 189 5.31 6.58 15.00
C LEU A 189 3.91 6.13 15.46
N ASN A 190 3.02 5.81 14.53
CA ASN A 190 1.69 5.31 14.85
C ASN A 190 1.73 3.91 15.50
N ARG A 191 2.61 3.01 15.04
CA ARG A 191 2.81 1.68 15.64
C ARG A 191 3.40 1.79 17.04
N LEU A 192 4.40 2.65 17.24
CA LEU A 192 4.96 2.95 18.56
C LEU A 192 3.90 3.50 19.51
N ALA A 193 3.11 4.47 19.06
CA ALA A 193 2.00 5.02 19.86
C ALA A 193 1.01 3.91 20.27
N GLY A 194 0.64 3.02 19.35
CA GLY A 194 -0.24 1.88 19.65
C GLY A 194 0.38 0.91 20.67
N PHE A 195 1.67 0.60 20.52
CA PHE A 195 2.40 -0.26 21.45
C PHE A 195 2.41 0.32 22.87
N TYR A 196 2.85 1.58 23.04
CA TYR A 196 2.92 2.22 24.35
C TYR A 196 1.53 2.38 24.99
N ARG A 197 0.53 2.82 24.23
CA ARG A 197 -0.84 2.97 24.74
C ARG A 197 -1.44 1.64 25.23
N ALA A 198 -1.23 0.56 24.48
CA ALA A 198 -1.72 -0.76 24.90
C ALA A 198 -0.98 -1.29 26.12
N CYS A 199 0.35 -1.10 26.19
CA CYS A 199 1.14 -1.48 27.34
C CYS A 199 0.71 -0.70 28.59
N GLU A 200 0.52 0.61 28.50
CA GLU A 200 0.01 1.47 29.58
C GLU A 200 -1.38 1.00 30.07
N ALA A 201 -2.31 0.79 29.13
CA ALA A 201 -3.67 0.36 29.45
C ALA A 201 -3.77 -1.04 30.10
N LEU A 202 -2.71 -1.86 29.97
CA LEU A 202 -2.64 -3.22 30.50
C LEU A 202 -1.63 -3.36 31.66
N ASP A 203 -1.10 -2.25 32.17
CA ASP A 203 -0.07 -2.22 33.21
C ASP A 203 1.15 -3.10 32.86
N ILE A 204 1.57 -3.08 31.59
CA ILE A 204 2.77 -3.78 31.13
C ILE A 204 3.95 -2.81 31.13
N PRO A 205 4.99 -3.06 31.94
CA PRO A 205 6.16 -2.20 31.95
C PRO A 205 6.94 -2.31 30.65
N VAL A 206 7.20 -1.18 30.00
CA VAL A 206 8.04 -1.11 28.81
C VAL A 206 9.46 -0.75 29.23
N ARG A 207 10.43 -1.51 28.74
CA ARG A 207 11.87 -1.24 28.97
C ARG A 207 12.45 -0.61 27.72
N ASP A 208 13.13 0.51 27.86
CA ASP A 208 13.73 1.24 26.74
C ASP A 208 14.73 0.37 25.95
N GLU A 209 15.48 -0.50 26.65
CA GLU A 209 16.43 -1.40 26.01
C GLU A 209 15.78 -2.51 25.16
N TRP A 210 14.45 -2.71 25.29
CA TRP A 210 13.68 -3.66 24.49
C TRP A 210 12.91 -3.01 23.33
N VAL A 211 12.92 -1.69 23.25
CA VAL A 211 12.37 -0.97 22.09
C VAL A 211 13.55 -0.58 21.20
N ARG A 212 13.68 -1.23 20.06
CA ARG A 212 14.88 -1.15 19.21
C ARG A 212 14.52 -0.67 17.81
N GLU A 213 15.31 0.26 17.32
CA GLU A 213 15.20 0.71 15.93
C GLU A 213 15.89 -0.30 15.00
N GLY A 214 15.14 -0.76 14.00
CA GLY A 214 15.57 -1.57 12.88
C GLY A 214 15.20 -0.88 11.56
N VAL A 215 15.17 -1.67 10.50
CA VAL A 215 14.78 -1.24 9.16
C VAL A 215 13.66 -2.16 8.69
N PHE A 216 12.65 -1.61 7.99
CA PHE A 216 11.64 -2.43 7.35
C PHE A 216 12.27 -3.32 6.28
N HIS A 217 11.74 -4.51 6.13
CA HIS A 217 12.16 -5.48 5.11
C HIS A 217 13.65 -5.85 5.19
N ASP A 218 14.26 -5.79 6.40
CA ASP A 218 15.66 -6.13 6.67
C ASP A 218 15.81 -7.31 7.66
N PRO A 219 15.80 -8.56 7.16
CA PRO A 219 16.03 -9.73 8.01
C PRO A 219 17.40 -9.76 8.68
N GLN A 220 18.44 -9.21 8.03
CA GLN A 220 19.80 -9.25 8.58
C GLN A 220 19.94 -8.33 9.80
N GLY A 221 19.43 -7.12 9.71
CA GLY A 221 19.36 -6.19 10.82
C GLY A 221 18.52 -6.74 11.98
N CYS A 222 17.35 -7.28 11.68
CA CYS A 222 16.49 -7.92 12.69
C CYS A 222 17.13 -9.15 13.34
N CYS A 223 17.90 -9.96 12.59
CA CYS A 223 18.68 -11.05 13.17
C CYS A 223 19.68 -10.56 14.21
N ARG A 224 20.45 -9.51 13.90
CA ARG A 224 21.42 -8.91 14.81
C ARG A 224 20.73 -8.37 16.07
N ILE A 225 19.67 -7.57 15.91
CA ILE A 225 18.95 -6.99 17.05
C ILE A 225 18.34 -8.09 17.92
N THR A 226 17.77 -9.15 17.33
CA THR A 226 17.20 -10.28 18.08
C THR A 226 18.27 -10.99 18.88
N LYS A 227 19.48 -11.22 18.35
CA LYS A 227 20.60 -11.80 19.12
C LYS A 227 20.99 -10.94 20.31
N GLU A 228 21.02 -9.61 20.15
CA GLU A 228 21.28 -8.69 21.26
C GLU A 228 20.19 -8.77 22.35
N LEU A 229 18.94 -8.86 21.98
CA LEU A 229 17.80 -9.04 22.92
C LEU A 229 17.92 -10.37 23.67
N LEU A 230 18.27 -11.46 22.97
CA LEU A 230 18.43 -12.79 23.55
C LEU A 230 19.67 -12.93 24.46
N ALA A 231 20.68 -12.10 24.29
CA ALA A 231 21.91 -12.08 25.09
C ALA A 231 21.74 -11.35 26.44
N GLN A 232 20.63 -10.63 26.65
CA GLN A 232 20.40 -9.89 27.90
C GLN A 232 20.16 -10.85 29.09
N PRO A 233 20.56 -10.45 30.32
CA PRO A 233 20.34 -11.25 31.53
C PRO A 233 18.85 -11.59 31.74
N GLU A 234 17.97 -10.62 31.56
CA GLU A 234 16.52 -10.82 31.50
C GLU A 234 16.06 -10.69 30.06
N LYS A 235 15.34 -11.70 29.59
CA LYS A 235 14.91 -11.81 28.20
C LYS A 235 13.43 -11.43 28.05
N PRO A 236 13.02 -10.81 26.94
CA PRO A 236 11.61 -10.70 26.60
C PRO A 236 11.00 -12.08 26.41
N THR A 237 9.69 -12.21 26.62
CA THR A 237 8.95 -13.46 26.36
C THR A 237 8.25 -13.42 24.99
N CYS A 238 8.10 -12.24 24.42
CA CYS A 238 7.52 -12.02 23.10
C CYS A 238 8.25 -10.87 22.39
N ILE A 239 8.63 -11.07 21.14
CA ILE A 239 9.23 -10.04 20.29
C ILE A 239 8.27 -9.67 19.18
N PHE A 240 8.01 -8.38 19.01
CA PHE A 240 7.27 -7.80 17.90
C PHE A 240 8.25 -7.35 16.85
N PHE A 241 8.06 -7.81 15.62
CA PHE A 241 8.90 -7.47 14.48
C PHE A 241 8.27 -6.36 13.63
N PRO A 242 9.08 -5.55 12.90
CA PRO A 242 8.57 -4.43 12.11
C PRO A 242 7.64 -4.88 10.98
N ASP A 243 7.92 -6.05 10.41
CA ASP A 243 7.15 -6.69 9.36
C ASP A 243 7.41 -8.21 9.32
N ASP A 244 6.60 -8.94 8.56
CA ASP A 244 6.67 -10.40 8.47
C ASP A 244 7.94 -10.88 7.74
N TYR A 245 8.51 -10.08 6.83
CA TYR A 245 9.74 -10.45 6.14
C TYR A 245 10.95 -10.31 7.05
N SER A 246 11.03 -9.23 7.82
CA SER A 246 12.07 -8.99 8.83
C SER A 246 12.05 -10.04 9.94
N TYR A 247 10.86 -10.62 10.27
CA TYR A 247 10.74 -11.72 11.22
C TYR A 247 11.62 -12.92 10.87
N ILE A 248 11.89 -13.18 9.57
CA ILE A 248 12.77 -14.28 9.15
C ILE A 248 14.15 -14.17 9.79
N GLY A 249 14.67 -12.96 9.93
CA GLY A 249 15.91 -12.71 10.65
C GLY A 249 15.80 -13.05 12.14
N GLY A 250 14.69 -12.71 12.77
CA GLY A 250 14.38 -13.07 14.14
C GLY A 250 14.31 -14.58 14.35
N LEU A 251 13.61 -15.29 13.45
CA LEU A 251 13.52 -16.76 13.46
C LEU A 251 14.91 -17.39 13.37
N ASN A 252 15.75 -16.90 12.48
CA ASN A 252 17.13 -17.39 12.34
C ASN A 252 17.93 -17.15 13.62
N ALA A 253 17.86 -15.96 14.22
CA ALA A 253 18.56 -15.64 15.47
C ALA A 253 18.13 -16.55 16.64
N VAL A 254 16.84 -16.81 16.77
CA VAL A 254 16.28 -17.71 17.80
C VAL A 254 16.78 -19.14 17.58
N THR A 255 16.75 -19.63 16.34
CA THR A 255 17.22 -20.97 15.96
C THR A 255 18.74 -21.14 16.21
N GLU A 256 19.55 -20.15 15.83
CA GLU A 256 21.00 -20.15 16.08
C GLU A 256 21.36 -20.11 17.57
N ALA A 257 20.49 -19.51 18.39
CA ALA A 257 20.64 -19.53 19.85
C ALA A 257 20.20 -20.87 20.48
N GLY A 258 19.77 -21.85 19.70
CA GLY A 258 19.24 -23.12 20.17
C GLY A 258 17.87 -23.03 20.84
N LEU A 259 17.17 -21.92 20.61
CA LEU A 259 15.82 -21.66 21.15
C LEU A 259 14.76 -21.95 20.09
N ARG A 260 13.51 -22.06 20.50
CA ARG A 260 12.38 -22.39 19.64
C ARG A 260 11.26 -21.35 19.77
N ILE A 261 10.57 -21.10 18.69
CA ILE A 261 9.32 -20.36 18.64
C ILE A 261 8.18 -21.37 18.48
N PRO A 262 7.15 -21.34 19.32
CA PRO A 262 6.90 -20.39 20.41
C PRO A 262 7.40 -20.87 21.78
N GLU A 263 8.03 -22.07 21.90
CA GLU A 263 8.25 -22.76 23.18
C GLU A 263 9.15 -21.98 24.15
N ASP A 264 10.17 -21.32 23.63
CA ASP A 264 11.14 -20.58 24.45
C ASP A 264 10.90 -19.08 24.37
N ILE A 265 10.48 -18.58 23.20
CA ILE A 265 10.16 -17.18 22.95
C ILE A 265 9.03 -17.08 21.92
N SER A 266 8.08 -16.18 22.14
CA SER A 266 7.01 -15.89 21.20
C SER A 266 7.38 -14.78 20.23
N ALA A 267 6.78 -14.79 19.04
CA ALA A 267 7.02 -13.82 17.98
C ALA A 267 5.71 -13.32 17.38
N VAL A 268 5.69 -12.03 17.05
CA VAL A 268 4.57 -11.34 16.40
C VAL A 268 5.11 -10.53 15.22
N GLY A 269 4.48 -10.69 14.06
CA GLY A 269 4.79 -9.92 12.85
C GLY A 269 3.82 -8.79 12.57
N TYR A 270 3.98 -8.20 11.40
CA TYR A 270 3.10 -7.17 10.86
C TYR A 270 3.06 -7.30 9.34
N ASP A 271 1.96 -6.95 8.69
CA ASP A 271 1.59 -6.91 7.27
C ASP A 271 0.66 -8.06 6.84
N GLY A 272 0.82 -9.29 7.36
CA GLY A 272 0.04 -10.45 6.98
C GLY A 272 0.32 -10.92 5.54
N ILE A 273 1.56 -10.78 5.08
CA ILE A 273 1.98 -11.25 3.76
C ILE A 273 1.91 -12.79 3.66
N PRO A 274 1.84 -13.38 2.45
CA PRO A 274 1.76 -14.84 2.27
C PRO A 274 2.81 -15.64 3.04
N LEU A 275 4.02 -15.07 3.20
CA LEU A 275 5.11 -15.66 3.95
C LEU A 275 4.72 -16.01 5.40
N SER A 276 3.92 -15.18 6.07
CA SER A 276 3.48 -15.40 7.46
C SER A 276 2.73 -16.72 7.66
N ARG A 277 2.13 -17.28 6.60
CA ARG A 277 1.39 -18.54 6.62
C ARG A 277 2.22 -19.76 6.22
N ILE A 278 3.38 -19.52 5.59
CA ILE A 278 4.25 -20.57 5.05
C ILE A 278 5.34 -20.96 6.06
N VAL A 279 5.79 -20.00 6.88
CA VAL A 279 6.80 -20.24 7.93
C VAL A 279 6.26 -21.19 9.01
N SER A 280 7.18 -21.90 9.65
CA SER A 280 6.85 -22.79 10.76
C SER A 280 7.56 -22.34 12.03
N PRO A 281 6.82 -22.01 13.11
CA PRO A 281 5.36 -21.98 13.19
C PRO A 281 4.74 -20.86 12.33
N VAL A 282 3.46 -21.03 11.95
CA VAL A 282 2.68 -19.98 11.31
C VAL A 282 2.73 -18.71 12.16
N LEU A 283 3.08 -17.58 11.57
CA LEU A 283 3.30 -16.34 12.29
C LEU A 283 1.97 -15.66 12.66
N THR A 284 1.83 -15.30 13.92
CA THR A 284 0.80 -14.36 14.38
C THR A 284 1.18 -12.96 13.91
N THR A 285 0.29 -12.29 13.17
CA THR A 285 0.60 -11.01 12.55
C THR A 285 -0.64 -10.14 12.42
N TRP A 286 -0.46 -8.84 12.26
CA TRP A 286 -1.52 -7.94 11.82
C TRP A 286 -1.60 -7.92 10.30
N ARG A 287 -2.67 -8.48 9.75
CA ARG A 287 -2.89 -8.47 8.30
C ARG A 287 -3.48 -7.13 7.87
N GLN A 288 -2.72 -6.38 7.09
CA GLN A 288 -3.18 -5.16 6.44
C GLN A 288 -4.04 -5.50 5.22
N ASP A 289 -5.03 -4.69 4.94
CA ASP A 289 -5.81 -4.79 3.68
C ASP A 289 -5.12 -3.98 2.57
N THR A 290 -4.00 -4.51 2.11
CA THR A 290 -3.13 -3.87 1.10
C THR A 290 -3.85 -3.64 -0.23
N ALA A 291 -4.66 -4.61 -0.68
CA ALA A 291 -5.47 -4.47 -1.90
C ALA A 291 -6.53 -3.37 -1.73
N GLY A 292 -7.18 -3.32 -0.56
CA GLY A 292 -8.13 -2.25 -0.21
C GLY A 292 -7.47 -0.89 -0.14
N MET A 293 -6.23 -0.79 0.36
CA MET A 293 -5.45 0.46 0.35
C MET A 293 -5.19 0.95 -1.07
N GLY A 294 -4.73 0.06 -1.95
CA GLY A 294 -4.48 0.38 -3.35
C GLY A 294 -5.76 0.82 -4.08
N ALA A 295 -6.85 0.08 -3.90
CA ALA A 295 -8.14 0.40 -4.49
C ALA A 295 -8.68 1.75 -4.00
N ALA A 296 -8.60 2.03 -2.68
CA ALA A 296 -9.02 3.30 -2.11
C ALA A 296 -8.19 4.48 -2.65
N ALA A 297 -6.88 4.29 -2.85
CA ALA A 297 -6.01 5.32 -3.41
C ALA A 297 -6.37 5.63 -4.87
N ALA A 298 -6.56 4.61 -5.70
CA ALA A 298 -6.96 4.79 -7.09
C ALA A 298 -8.36 5.42 -7.21
N SER A 299 -9.34 4.93 -6.42
CA SER A 299 -10.69 5.48 -6.38
C SER A 299 -10.71 6.94 -5.94
N GLY A 300 -9.93 7.29 -4.89
CA GLY A 300 -9.78 8.66 -4.42
C GLY A 300 -9.17 9.58 -5.49
N LEU A 301 -8.13 9.10 -6.19
CA LEU A 301 -7.51 9.84 -7.27
C LEU A 301 -8.47 10.06 -8.45
N ILE A 302 -9.18 9.02 -8.87
CA ILE A 302 -10.19 9.11 -9.94
C ILE A 302 -11.29 10.10 -9.55
N GLY A 303 -11.74 10.06 -8.29
CA GLY A 303 -12.69 11.03 -7.74
C GLY A 303 -12.20 12.48 -7.85
N LEU A 304 -10.92 12.74 -7.53
CA LEU A 304 -10.29 14.06 -7.69
C LEU A 304 -10.24 14.51 -9.17
N ILE A 305 -9.93 13.57 -10.07
CA ILE A 305 -9.84 13.86 -11.53
C ILE A 305 -11.24 14.13 -12.09
N GLU A 306 -12.21 13.32 -11.75
CA GLU A 306 -13.55 13.39 -12.37
C GLU A 306 -14.47 14.42 -11.71
N HIS A 307 -14.32 14.62 -10.41
CA HIS A 307 -15.18 15.45 -9.59
C HIS A 307 -14.42 16.45 -8.70
N PRO A 308 -13.52 17.28 -9.26
CA PRO A 308 -12.59 18.12 -8.47
C PRO A 308 -13.26 19.12 -7.54
N ARG A 309 -14.54 19.46 -7.79
CA ARG A 309 -15.31 20.42 -6.98
C ARG A 309 -16.03 19.78 -5.80
N THR A 310 -16.20 18.48 -5.79
CA THR A 310 -16.96 17.75 -4.77
C THR A 310 -16.11 16.67 -4.06
N ALA A 311 -14.91 16.45 -4.50
CA ALA A 311 -13.97 15.55 -3.86
C ALA A 311 -13.59 16.07 -2.46
N ILE A 312 -13.68 15.20 -1.47
CA ILE A 312 -13.30 15.50 -0.09
C ILE A 312 -11.82 15.14 0.09
N LEU A 313 -11.03 16.13 0.47
CA LEU A 313 -9.61 15.96 0.75
C LEU A 313 -9.44 15.52 2.21
N ASP A 314 -9.48 14.22 2.45
CA ASP A 314 -9.44 13.65 3.80
C ASP A 314 -8.53 12.42 3.87
N ARG A 315 -8.26 12.01 5.10
CA ARG A 315 -7.53 10.79 5.39
C ARG A 315 -8.48 9.59 5.38
N VAL A 316 -8.24 8.65 4.48
CA VAL A 316 -8.96 7.38 4.40
C VAL A 316 -8.20 6.33 5.22
N VAL A 317 -8.80 5.84 6.29
CA VAL A 317 -8.20 4.81 7.14
C VAL A 317 -8.70 3.44 6.72
N VAL A 318 -7.80 2.59 6.24
CA VAL A 318 -8.09 1.19 5.88
C VAL A 318 -7.77 0.29 7.06
N ARG A 319 -8.74 -0.52 7.46
CA ARG A 319 -8.62 -1.40 8.63
C ARG A 319 -8.01 -2.74 8.24
N GLY A 320 -7.06 -3.19 9.06
CA GLY A 320 -6.55 -4.55 9.03
C GLY A 320 -7.29 -5.49 9.99
N SER A 321 -6.73 -6.67 10.19
CA SER A 321 -7.24 -7.68 11.11
C SER A 321 -6.12 -8.49 11.73
N LEU A 322 -6.30 -8.95 12.97
CA LEU A 322 -5.41 -9.92 13.58
C LEU A 322 -5.50 -11.26 12.82
N GLN A 323 -4.36 -11.78 12.42
CA GLN A 323 -4.21 -13.14 11.92
C GLN A 323 -3.48 -13.96 12.97
N GLU A 324 -4.20 -14.82 13.67
CA GLU A 324 -3.61 -15.72 14.64
C GLU A 324 -2.83 -16.83 13.95
N GLY A 325 -1.65 -17.14 14.52
CA GLY A 325 -0.80 -18.25 14.12
C GLY A 325 -0.34 -19.05 15.33
N GLY A 326 0.65 -19.91 15.12
CA GLY A 326 1.27 -20.73 16.17
C GLY A 326 2.49 -20.09 16.84
N SER A 327 2.87 -18.86 16.50
CA SER A 327 4.11 -18.24 16.97
C SER A 327 4.01 -17.59 18.35
N VAL A 328 2.81 -17.54 18.96
CA VAL A 328 2.59 -16.98 20.31
C VAL A 328 2.00 -18.08 21.19
N ARG A 329 2.77 -18.52 22.19
CA ARG A 329 2.32 -19.52 23.15
C ARG A 329 1.47 -18.91 24.26
N GLN A 330 0.65 -19.73 24.89
CA GLN A 330 0.03 -19.40 26.17
C GLN A 330 1.07 -19.57 27.30
N LEU A 331 1.32 -18.49 28.03
CA LEU A 331 2.06 -18.61 29.32
C LEU A 331 1.08 -18.95 30.40
N THR A 332 1.34 -20.04 31.11
CA THR A 332 0.63 -20.34 32.37
C THR A 332 1.10 -19.35 33.41
N GLU A 333 0.18 -18.69 34.10
CA GLU A 333 0.53 -17.91 35.29
C GLU A 333 1.25 -18.84 36.28
N THR A 334 2.55 -18.59 36.48
CA THR A 334 3.22 -19.13 37.63
C THR A 334 2.64 -18.40 38.84
N ARG A 335 1.77 -19.10 39.61
CA ARG A 335 1.20 -18.61 40.86
C ARG A 335 2.29 -18.28 41.86
#